data_59f2fa54358146ff58b0ab2d043f7e9a
#
_entry.id   59f2fa54358146ff58b0ab2d043f7e9a
#
_cell.length_a   1.000
_cell.length_b   1.000
_cell.length_c   1.000
_cell.angle_alpha   90.00
_cell.angle_beta   90.00
_cell.angle_gamma   90.00
#
_symmetry.space_group_name_H-M   'P 1'
#
loop_
_entity.id
_entity.type
_entity.pdbx_description
1 polymer ?
#
loop_
_entity_poly.entity_id
_entity_poly.type
_entity_poly.pdbx_seq_one_letter_code
_entity_poly.pdbx_strand_id
1 'polypeptide(L)'
;RERMDRSWGPVRVIIAAKQAHGDEVVKKLYDAMGSRIHPGGRGDALDEVIAEALAELGLPAELAEAATTDAHDEALRASHQGAMDIVGDEVGTPVVAIDGVGFFGTVMTPAPKGEDAGRLWDGFVLVTSVPGFYELKRTRTAKPQFD
;
A
#
# COMPACT_ATOMS: atom_id res chain seq x y z
N ARG A 1 5.83 15.42 -13.19
CA ARG A 1 4.56 15.95 -12.68
C ARG A 1 3.41 15.06 -13.14
N GLU A 2 3.15 14.94 -14.44
CA GLU A 2 2.06 14.10 -15.00
C GLU A 2 2.09 12.64 -14.52
N ARG A 3 3.27 12.04 -14.38
CA ARG A 3 3.42 10.65 -13.92
C ARG A 3 3.07 10.47 -12.42
N MET A 4 3.31 11.49 -11.61
CA MET A 4 2.91 11.50 -10.20
C MET A 4 1.40 11.74 -10.06
N ASP A 5 0.82 12.62 -10.88
CA ASP A 5 -0.62 12.86 -10.85
C ASP A 5 -1.42 11.60 -11.23
N ARG A 6 -0.96 10.81 -12.20
CA ARG A 6 -1.58 9.53 -12.58
C ARG A 6 -1.50 8.47 -11.48
N SER A 7 -0.43 8.43 -10.69
CA SER A 7 -0.30 7.46 -9.58
C SER A 7 -1.23 7.75 -8.40
N TRP A 8 -1.78 8.96 -8.30
CA TRP A 8 -2.77 9.32 -7.29
C TRP A 8 -4.16 8.76 -7.59
N GLY A 9 -4.47 8.48 -8.85
CA GLY A 9 -5.78 7.95 -9.27
C GLY A 9 -6.21 6.71 -8.46
N PRO A 10 -5.45 5.61 -8.47
CA PRO A 10 -5.80 4.41 -7.72
C PRO A 10 -6.00 4.64 -6.22
N VAL A 11 -5.14 5.47 -5.59
CA VAL A 11 -5.25 5.71 -4.14
C VAL A 11 -6.42 6.61 -3.79
N ARG A 12 -6.79 7.57 -4.63
CA ARG A 12 -8.01 8.37 -4.49
C ARG A 12 -9.26 7.49 -4.53
N VAL A 13 -9.31 6.52 -5.45
CA VAL A 13 -10.42 5.55 -5.54
C VAL A 13 -10.50 4.69 -4.29
N ILE A 14 -9.36 4.26 -3.73
CA ILE A 14 -9.34 3.52 -2.47
C ILE A 14 -9.91 4.36 -1.33
N ILE A 15 -9.52 5.63 -1.21
CA ILE A 15 -10.04 6.52 -0.16
C ILE A 15 -11.53 6.76 -0.33
N ALA A 16 -12.00 7.01 -1.57
CA ALA A 16 -13.43 7.16 -1.86
C ALA A 16 -14.23 5.90 -1.47
N ALA A 17 -13.72 4.73 -1.84
CA ALA A 17 -14.34 3.45 -1.48
C ALA A 17 -14.35 3.23 0.03
N LYS A 18 -13.26 3.55 0.74
CA LYS A 18 -13.18 3.48 2.20
C LYS A 18 -14.24 4.37 2.86
N GLN A 19 -14.39 5.61 2.40
CA GLN A 19 -15.38 6.54 2.95
C GLN A 19 -16.82 6.09 2.72
N ALA A 20 -17.11 5.44 1.60
CA ALA A 20 -18.44 4.97 1.24
C ALA A 20 -18.80 3.59 1.82
N HIS A 21 -17.82 2.70 1.96
CA HIS A 21 -18.03 1.27 2.25
C HIS A 21 -17.25 0.74 3.46
N GLY A 22 -16.45 1.60 4.13
CA GLY A 22 -15.68 1.22 5.33
C GLY A 22 -14.30 0.63 5.04
N ASP A 23 -13.59 0.25 6.11
CA ASP A 23 -12.18 -0.18 6.03
C ASP A 23 -11.99 -1.54 5.33
N GLU A 24 -12.96 -2.42 5.37
CA GLU A 24 -12.86 -3.78 4.83
C GLU A 24 -12.65 -3.82 3.30
N VAL A 25 -13.06 -2.77 2.59
CA VAL A 25 -12.90 -2.67 1.14
C VAL A 25 -11.47 -2.33 0.74
N VAL A 26 -10.71 -1.65 1.59
CA VAL A 26 -9.39 -1.09 1.29
C VAL A 26 -8.42 -2.17 0.83
N LYS A 27 -8.23 -3.22 1.64
CA LYS A 27 -7.31 -4.31 1.28
C LYS A 27 -7.74 -5.02 0.03
N LYS A 28 -9.02 -5.32 -0.12
CA LYS A 28 -9.55 -6.04 -1.29
C LYS A 28 -9.31 -5.26 -2.58
N LEU A 29 -9.61 -3.96 -2.55
CA LEU A 29 -9.43 -3.09 -3.71
C LEU A 29 -7.95 -2.85 -4.02
N TYR A 30 -7.12 -2.69 -2.99
CA TYR A 30 -5.67 -2.59 -3.14
C TYR A 30 -5.08 -3.85 -3.79
N ASP A 31 -5.47 -5.04 -3.33
CA ASP A 31 -5.00 -6.32 -3.87
C ASP A 31 -5.47 -6.51 -5.33
N ALA A 32 -6.74 -6.21 -5.62
CA ALA A 32 -7.32 -6.33 -6.96
C ALA A 32 -6.63 -5.42 -7.98
N MET A 33 -6.37 -4.16 -7.63
CA MET A 33 -5.62 -3.24 -8.50
C MET A 33 -4.14 -3.60 -8.54
N GLY A 34 -3.51 -3.87 -7.39
CA GLY A 34 -2.09 -4.15 -7.29
C GLY A 34 -1.65 -5.38 -8.10
N SER A 35 -2.44 -6.46 -8.09
CA SER A 35 -2.16 -7.65 -8.89
C SER A 35 -2.17 -7.39 -10.39
N ARG A 36 -3.03 -6.49 -10.85
CA ARG A 36 -3.10 -6.08 -12.26
C ARG A 36 -1.95 -5.14 -12.64
N ILE A 37 -1.64 -4.19 -11.76
CA ILE A 37 -0.60 -3.16 -12.01
C ILE A 37 0.79 -3.80 -12.00
N HIS A 38 1.12 -4.58 -10.98
CA HIS A 38 2.49 -5.06 -10.75
C HIS A 38 2.75 -6.40 -11.43
N PRO A 39 2.22 -7.55 -10.97
CA PRO A 39 2.41 -8.82 -11.68
C PRO A 39 1.83 -8.80 -13.09
N GLY A 40 0.66 -8.16 -13.28
CA GLY A 40 -0.01 -8.05 -14.56
C GLY A 40 0.61 -7.06 -15.55
N GLY A 41 1.55 -6.19 -15.08
CA GLY A 41 2.27 -5.26 -15.95
C GLY A 41 1.42 -4.13 -16.56
N ARG A 42 0.22 -3.85 -15.99
CA ARG A 42 -0.77 -2.92 -16.54
C ARG A 42 -0.71 -1.51 -15.92
N GLY A 43 0.46 -1.07 -15.49
CA GLY A 43 0.64 0.26 -14.89
C GLY A 43 0.32 1.45 -15.81
N ASP A 44 0.25 1.23 -17.11
CA ASP A 44 -0.12 2.26 -18.09
C ASP A 44 -1.64 2.30 -18.38
N ALA A 45 -2.41 1.31 -17.94
CA ALA A 45 -3.85 1.15 -18.16
C ALA A 45 -4.65 1.31 -16.85
N LEU A 46 -4.34 2.34 -16.04
CA LEU A 46 -4.91 2.51 -14.69
C LEU A 46 -6.43 2.65 -14.69
N ASP A 47 -7.00 3.32 -15.68
CA ASP A 47 -8.47 3.53 -15.77
C ASP A 47 -9.20 2.19 -15.95
N GLU A 48 -8.66 1.32 -16.82
CA GLU A 48 -9.20 -0.03 -17.01
C GLU A 48 -9.03 -0.89 -15.77
N VAL A 49 -7.85 -0.83 -15.14
CA VAL A 49 -7.54 -1.57 -13.92
C VAL A 49 -8.50 -1.18 -12.79
N ILE A 50 -8.77 0.11 -12.61
CA ILE A 50 -9.71 0.62 -11.61
C ILE A 50 -11.12 0.07 -11.89
N ALA A 51 -11.60 0.22 -13.14
CA ALA A 51 -12.94 -0.24 -13.52
C ALA A 51 -13.13 -1.75 -13.29
N GLU A 52 -12.15 -2.55 -13.71
CA GLU A 52 -12.18 -4.01 -13.51
C GLU A 52 -12.14 -4.40 -12.03
N ALA A 53 -11.31 -3.73 -11.21
CA ALA A 53 -11.22 -4.03 -9.80
C ALA A 53 -12.50 -3.68 -9.03
N LEU A 54 -13.13 -2.55 -9.38
CA LEU A 54 -14.44 -2.18 -8.82
C LEU A 54 -15.51 -3.20 -9.21
N ALA A 55 -15.56 -3.61 -10.47
CA ALA A 55 -16.51 -4.62 -10.95
C ALA A 55 -16.32 -5.99 -10.27
N GLU A 56 -15.08 -6.45 -10.11
CA GLU A 56 -14.76 -7.70 -9.42
C GLU A 56 -15.28 -7.73 -7.98
N LEU A 57 -15.22 -6.58 -7.29
CA LEU A 57 -15.65 -6.48 -5.90
C LEU A 57 -17.13 -6.08 -5.74
N GLY A 58 -17.86 -5.91 -6.84
CA GLY A 58 -19.25 -5.47 -6.83
C GLY A 58 -19.43 -4.05 -6.28
N LEU A 59 -18.41 -3.21 -6.41
CA LEU A 59 -18.45 -1.81 -5.98
C LEU A 59 -19.02 -0.92 -7.09
N PRO A 60 -19.66 0.22 -6.72
CA PRO A 60 -20.19 1.17 -7.68
C PRO A 60 -19.13 1.67 -8.67
N ALA A 61 -19.45 1.66 -9.96
CA ALA A 61 -18.54 2.09 -11.02
C ALA A 61 -18.20 3.60 -10.91
N GLU A 62 -19.09 4.38 -10.32
CA GLU A 62 -18.95 5.82 -10.10
C GLU A 62 -17.75 6.17 -9.20
N LEU A 63 -17.30 5.22 -8.38
CA LEU A 63 -16.09 5.40 -7.57
C LEU A 63 -14.84 5.65 -8.42
N ALA A 64 -14.83 5.22 -9.69
CA ALA A 64 -13.75 5.50 -10.62
C ALA A 64 -13.55 7.00 -10.89
N GLU A 65 -14.59 7.82 -10.77
CA GLU A 65 -14.52 9.27 -10.96
C GLU A 65 -13.58 9.94 -9.96
N ALA A 66 -13.42 9.37 -8.77
CA ALA A 66 -12.48 9.86 -7.77
C ALA A 66 -11.02 9.89 -8.28
N ALA A 67 -10.66 9.06 -9.24
CA ALA A 67 -9.30 9.01 -9.78
C ALA A 67 -8.84 10.36 -10.36
N THR A 68 -9.75 11.16 -10.89
CA THR A 68 -9.47 12.40 -11.62
C THR A 68 -9.84 13.67 -10.85
N THR A 69 -10.33 13.55 -9.62
CA THR A 69 -10.74 14.69 -8.78
C THR A 69 -9.88 14.79 -7.52
N ASP A 70 -9.82 15.96 -6.92
CA ASP A 70 -9.12 16.22 -5.66
C ASP A 70 -10.06 16.15 -4.43
N ALA A 71 -11.32 15.76 -4.63
CA ALA A 71 -12.34 15.71 -3.58
C ALA A 71 -11.93 14.86 -2.36
N HIS A 72 -11.05 13.88 -2.55
CA HIS A 72 -10.59 12.96 -1.51
C HIS A 72 -9.14 13.22 -1.05
N ASP A 73 -8.48 14.25 -1.58
CA ASP A 73 -7.05 14.51 -1.33
C ASP A 73 -6.77 14.86 0.13
N GLU A 74 -7.67 15.56 0.82
CA GLU A 74 -7.51 15.86 2.24
C GLU A 74 -7.47 14.58 3.08
N ALA A 75 -8.42 13.67 2.85
CA ALA A 75 -8.49 12.39 3.54
C ALA A 75 -7.27 11.49 3.19
N LEU A 76 -6.83 11.52 1.94
CA LEU A 76 -5.63 10.82 1.50
C LEU A 76 -4.38 11.33 2.21
N ARG A 77 -4.21 12.65 2.30
CA ARG A 77 -3.08 13.28 3.00
C ARG A 77 -3.12 12.99 4.50
N ALA A 78 -4.30 13.02 5.12
CA ALA A 78 -4.47 12.67 6.53
C ALA A 78 -4.08 11.22 6.80
N SER A 79 -4.47 10.29 5.92
CA SER A 79 -4.08 8.88 6.01
C SER A 79 -2.56 8.69 5.88
N HIS A 80 -1.92 9.40 4.95
CA HIS A 80 -0.47 9.39 4.79
C HIS A 80 0.24 9.97 6.02
N GLN A 81 -0.23 11.11 6.51
CA GLN A 81 0.34 11.77 7.68
C GLN A 81 0.30 10.86 8.92
N GLY A 82 -0.80 10.11 9.11
CA GLY A 82 -0.89 9.15 10.21
C GLY A 82 0.19 8.07 10.19
N ALA A 83 0.68 7.66 9.02
CA ALA A 83 1.84 6.77 8.92
C ALA A 83 3.16 7.50 9.24
N MET A 84 3.31 8.73 8.74
CA MET A 84 4.52 9.54 9.00
C MET A 84 4.66 9.93 10.46
N ASP A 85 3.56 10.18 11.16
CA ASP A 85 3.55 10.48 12.60
C ASP A 85 4.14 9.33 13.45
N ILE A 86 4.09 8.09 12.93
CA ILE A 86 4.63 6.90 13.61
C ILE A 86 6.12 6.72 13.33
N VAL A 87 6.58 6.97 12.09
CA VAL A 87 7.94 6.62 11.65
C VAL A 87 8.83 7.82 11.34
N GLY A 88 8.26 9.04 11.30
CA GLY A 88 8.97 10.27 10.93
C GLY A 88 9.07 10.47 9.41
N ASP A 89 9.66 11.61 9.03
CA ASP A 89 9.69 12.09 7.63
C ASP A 89 10.92 11.60 6.84
N GLU A 90 11.87 10.93 7.50
CA GLU A 90 13.13 10.49 6.88
C GLU A 90 13.03 9.13 6.16
N VAL A 91 11.84 8.54 6.16
CA VAL A 91 11.58 7.21 5.59
C VAL A 91 10.44 7.26 4.57
N GLY A 92 10.34 6.21 3.76
CA GLY A 92 9.25 6.06 2.78
C GLY A 92 8.26 4.98 3.17
N THR A 93 7.67 4.36 2.18
CA THR A 93 6.75 3.23 2.31
C THR A 93 7.40 1.93 1.81
N PRO A 94 6.99 0.77 2.32
CA PRO A 94 5.88 0.51 3.25
C PRO A 94 6.21 0.90 4.70
N VAL A 95 5.18 1.13 5.49
CA VAL A 95 5.27 1.30 6.95
C VAL A 95 4.51 0.17 7.61
N VAL A 96 5.12 -0.51 8.56
CA VAL A 96 4.48 -1.54 9.39
C VAL A 96 4.56 -1.11 10.84
N ALA A 97 3.44 -1.11 11.55
CA ALA A 97 3.36 -0.75 12.95
C ALA A 97 2.76 -1.91 13.77
N ILE A 98 3.38 -2.19 14.93
CA ILE A 98 2.92 -3.18 15.89
C ILE A 98 2.91 -2.50 17.26
N ASP A 99 1.75 -2.51 17.93
CA ASP A 99 1.57 -1.93 19.26
C ASP A 99 2.08 -0.47 19.38
N GLY A 100 1.89 0.31 18.31
CA GLY A 100 2.30 1.72 18.25
C GLY A 100 3.77 1.96 17.91
N VAL A 101 4.57 0.92 17.71
CA VAL A 101 5.96 1.01 17.24
C VAL A 101 6.00 0.73 15.75
N GLY A 102 6.39 1.72 14.96
CA GLY A 102 6.43 1.63 13.50
C GLY A 102 7.85 1.60 12.94
N PHE A 103 7.97 0.91 11.82
CA PHE A 103 9.20 0.86 11.03
C PHE A 103 8.90 1.05 9.54
N PHE A 104 9.82 1.69 8.85
CA PHE A 104 9.91 1.57 7.39
C PHE A 104 10.33 0.16 7.01
N GLY A 105 9.61 -0.44 6.10
CA GLY A 105 9.87 -1.80 5.62
C GLY A 105 8.71 -2.73 6.03
N THR A 106 8.83 -4.05 5.86
CA THR A 106 10.05 -4.76 5.43
C THR A 106 10.27 -4.64 3.91
N VAL A 107 11.50 -4.45 3.48
CA VAL A 107 11.86 -4.42 2.05
C VAL A 107 12.52 -5.75 1.67
N MET A 108 11.80 -6.57 0.91
CA MET A 108 12.24 -7.91 0.56
C MET A 108 11.87 -8.27 -0.89
N THR A 109 12.65 -9.15 -1.50
CA THR A 109 12.35 -9.73 -2.80
C THR A 109 13.17 -11.01 -3.03
N PRO A 110 12.53 -12.14 -3.42
CA PRO A 110 11.09 -12.36 -3.45
C PRO A 110 10.46 -12.28 -2.06
N ALA A 111 9.14 -12.16 -1.96
CA ALA A 111 8.45 -12.26 -0.69
C ALA A 111 8.50 -13.71 -0.18
N PRO A 112 8.84 -13.95 1.10
CA PRO A 112 8.81 -15.29 1.65
C PRO A 112 7.39 -15.86 1.69
N LYS A 113 7.26 -17.18 1.58
CA LYS A 113 5.97 -17.88 1.59
C LYS A 113 5.94 -18.93 2.69
N GLY A 114 4.75 -19.33 3.10
CA GLY A 114 4.53 -20.40 4.07
C GLY A 114 5.26 -20.14 5.40
N GLU A 115 5.98 -21.15 5.89
CA GLU A 115 6.65 -21.10 7.19
C GLU A 115 7.72 -20.01 7.28
N ASP A 116 8.44 -19.74 6.19
CA ASP A 116 9.45 -18.67 6.19
C ASP A 116 8.82 -17.28 6.34
N ALA A 117 7.62 -17.06 5.83
CA ALA A 117 6.88 -15.83 6.06
C ALA A 117 6.49 -15.68 7.54
N GLY A 118 6.03 -16.79 8.17
CA GLY A 118 5.72 -16.82 9.61
C GLY A 118 6.96 -16.53 10.47
N ARG A 119 8.07 -17.20 10.20
CA ARG A 119 9.35 -16.97 10.91
C ARG A 119 9.84 -15.52 10.78
N LEU A 120 9.70 -14.92 9.58
CA LEU A 120 10.03 -13.51 9.39
C LEU A 120 9.14 -12.59 10.21
N TRP A 121 7.83 -12.88 10.27
CA TRP A 121 6.89 -12.15 11.09
C TRP A 121 7.23 -12.22 12.58
N ASP A 122 7.49 -13.42 13.09
CA ASP A 122 7.89 -13.62 14.49
C ASP A 122 9.16 -12.84 14.83
N GLY A 123 10.15 -12.88 13.94
CA GLY A 123 11.38 -12.09 14.08
C GLY A 123 11.11 -10.59 14.08
N PHE A 124 10.19 -10.11 13.23
CA PHE A 124 9.81 -8.71 13.19
C PHE A 124 9.12 -8.27 14.50
N VAL A 125 8.19 -9.06 15.02
CA VAL A 125 7.53 -8.81 16.32
C VAL A 125 8.57 -8.70 17.44
N LEU A 126 9.56 -9.60 17.46
CA LEU A 126 10.64 -9.54 18.46
C LEU A 126 11.47 -8.26 18.33
N VAL A 127 11.85 -7.89 17.12
CA VAL A 127 12.65 -6.68 16.88
C VAL A 127 11.89 -5.42 17.30
N THR A 128 10.59 -5.32 17.00
CA THR A 128 9.77 -4.16 17.36
C THR A 128 9.57 -4.02 18.88
N SER A 129 9.72 -5.11 19.64
CA SER A 129 9.60 -5.12 21.09
C SER A 129 10.84 -4.57 21.83
N VAL A 130 11.96 -4.34 21.12
CA VAL A 130 13.22 -3.88 21.72
C VAL A 130 13.31 -2.36 21.71
N PRO A 131 13.23 -1.68 22.86
CA PRO A 131 13.39 -0.24 22.93
C PRO A 131 14.77 0.19 22.39
N GLY A 132 14.77 1.25 21.54
CA GLY A 132 16.00 1.79 20.96
C GLY A 132 16.52 1.03 19.73
N PHE A 133 15.77 0.07 19.20
CA PHE A 133 16.05 -0.47 17.86
C PHE A 133 15.44 0.44 16.80
N TYR A 134 16.23 0.93 15.86
CA TYR A 134 15.79 1.88 14.83
C TYR A 134 15.93 1.35 13.41
N GLU A 135 17.02 0.66 13.07
CA GLU A 135 17.27 0.26 11.68
C GLU A 135 18.13 -1.00 11.58
N LEU A 136 17.81 -1.85 10.62
CA LEU A 136 18.67 -2.92 10.11
C LEU A 136 18.57 -2.94 8.59
N LYS A 137 19.69 -2.67 7.91
CA LYS A 137 19.73 -2.48 6.46
C LYS A 137 20.91 -3.20 5.81
N ARG A 138 20.70 -3.70 4.60
CA ARG A 138 21.76 -4.18 3.70
C ARG A 138 21.52 -3.72 2.27
N THR A 139 22.56 -3.74 1.43
CA THR A 139 22.41 -3.45 0.01
C THR A 139 21.50 -4.47 -0.68
N ARG A 140 20.51 -3.98 -1.41
CA ARG A 140 19.64 -4.79 -2.25
C ARG A 140 20.33 -5.05 -3.59
N THR A 141 20.54 -6.33 -3.94
CA THR A 141 21.18 -6.76 -5.18
C THR A 141 20.19 -7.29 -6.21
N ALA A 142 18.94 -7.52 -5.83
CA ALA A 142 17.90 -8.03 -6.70
C ALA A 142 16.84 -6.95 -7.02
N LYS A 143 16.25 -7.04 -8.23
CA LYS A 143 15.07 -6.26 -8.59
C LYS A 143 13.83 -6.89 -7.95
N PRO A 144 12.71 -6.12 -7.80
CA PRO A 144 11.44 -6.68 -7.35
C PRO A 144 11.01 -7.89 -8.19
N GLN A 145 10.58 -8.96 -7.52
CA GLN A 145 10.05 -10.18 -8.11
C GLN A 145 8.65 -10.41 -7.55
N PHE A 146 7.70 -10.68 -8.45
CA PHE A 146 6.29 -10.89 -8.12
C PHE A 146 5.92 -12.32 -8.56
N ASP A 147 5.95 -13.29 -7.63
CA ASP A 147 5.69 -14.71 -7.87
C ASP A 147 4.28 -15.10 -7.44
#